data_057024f7b75a6f455f1d249e69471fc3
#
_entry.id   057024f7b75a6f455f1d249e69471fc3
#
_cell.length_a   1.000
_cell.length_b   1.000
_cell.length_c   1.000
_cell.angle_alpha   90.00
_cell.angle_beta   90.00
_cell.angle_gamma   90.00
#
_symmetry.space_group_name_H-M   'P 1'
#
loop_
_entity.id
_entity.type
_entity.pdbx_description
1 polymer ?
#
loop_
_entity_poly.entity_id
_entity_poly.type
_entity_poly.pdbx_seq_one_letter_code
_entity_poly.pdbx_strand_id
1 'polypeptide(L)'
;MSRSRWLVRGLLLFVLAFANLNDIRAEQTPGAEAPGLWSPDVLPNALFAWTVIKEHDVDYDEFTVAAPGTTNKLDREAYFFRACGVSTATAPPTAKRSLGGPPAPGPNDHVCSVFPPGMGILALPFFAPFVLAGWDPLDLGLLVHGGHVVAAIVEILATLVLWSLMRRFATPRWSLTLVLLYFLATSVRTVASQALWQHSGVHLAVVSALWLVLREEAIPLSRDLAAGVVLGLGAVVRQTTAFVALGLHGFRPTRLLAMLVGAVIGVAPLLAYNDLAFGSALEQGYGIKTFATPIQTGLYGLLASPSRGLLVYTPYVIFALFALLRAWRWPGEVAGRLRGLSLAWIVALVLYAMYSEWWGGRVFGSRFLDDYAPVLFAALAWGTSVGMLGSRLARAVFALMAAWSFVLFQAAAFLYDKSWDTFPVNVNDDPSKLFNWSDPQWLAVLRLVPTADERAIAGAALSALVLLLLVRLELRAYRGSELASQV
;
A
#
# COMPACT_ATOMS: atom_id res chain seq x y z
N MET A 1 -0.08 28.36 5.22
CA MET A 1 -1.07 27.62 6.05
C MET A 1 -0.45 27.27 7.39
N SER A 2 -1.16 27.43 8.50
CA SER A 2 -0.63 27.16 9.86
C SER A 2 -0.45 25.65 10.13
N ARG A 3 0.58 25.30 10.90
CA ARG A 3 0.87 23.90 11.34
C ARG A 3 -0.36 23.23 11.98
N SER A 4 -1.17 24.00 12.71
CA SER A 4 -2.39 23.52 13.36
C SER A 4 -3.43 22.93 12.39
N ARG A 5 -3.56 23.48 11.19
CA ARG A 5 -4.50 22.95 10.19
C ARG A 5 -4.06 21.58 9.64
N TRP A 6 -2.77 21.34 9.48
CA TRP A 6 -2.27 20.03 9.06
C TRP A 6 -2.48 18.97 10.14
N LEU A 7 -2.28 19.31 11.40
CA LEU A 7 -2.57 18.41 12.53
C LEU A 7 -4.05 18.03 12.60
N VAL A 8 -4.96 18.99 12.43
CA VAL A 8 -6.41 18.71 12.43
C VAL A 8 -6.78 17.81 11.25
N ARG A 9 -6.23 18.03 10.06
CA ARG A 9 -6.44 17.13 8.89
C ARG A 9 -5.94 15.72 9.19
N GLY A 10 -4.74 15.59 9.72
CA GLY A 10 -4.17 14.31 10.10
C GLY A 10 -5.04 13.57 11.11
N LEU A 11 -5.52 14.27 12.15
CA LEU A 11 -6.42 13.68 13.14
C LEU A 11 -7.75 13.20 12.53
N LEU A 12 -8.36 14.00 11.65
CA LEU A 12 -9.60 13.61 11.00
C LEU A 12 -9.39 12.39 10.08
N LEU A 13 -8.28 12.34 9.34
CA LEU A 13 -7.93 11.16 8.53
C LEU A 13 -7.65 9.93 9.41
N PHE A 14 -7.03 10.13 10.58
CA PHE A 14 -6.81 9.05 11.53
C PHE A 14 -8.12 8.47 12.04
N VAL A 15 -9.08 9.31 12.43
CA VAL A 15 -10.42 8.84 12.82
C VAL A 15 -11.10 8.10 11.67
N LEU A 16 -10.95 8.57 10.42
CA LEU A 16 -11.47 7.85 9.25
C LEU A 16 -10.83 6.48 9.06
N ALA A 17 -9.51 6.36 9.27
CA ALA A 17 -8.82 5.07 9.20
C ALA A 17 -9.33 4.08 10.24
N PHE A 18 -9.63 4.58 11.46
CA PHE A 18 -10.05 3.76 12.59
C PHE A 18 -11.57 3.57 12.71
N ALA A 19 -12.40 4.31 11.97
CA ALA A 19 -13.85 4.18 12.03
C ALA A 19 -14.36 2.77 11.67
N ASN A 20 -13.55 2.00 10.94
CA ASN A 20 -13.83 0.63 10.53
C ASN A 20 -13.02 -0.41 11.31
N LEU A 21 -12.72 -0.17 12.57
CA LEU A 21 -12.13 -1.19 13.46
C LEU A 21 -12.98 -2.46 13.42
N ASN A 22 -12.73 -3.26 12.40
CA ASN A 22 -13.38 -4.54 12.19
C ASN A 22 -12.78 -5.57 13.12
N ASP A 23 -13.66 -6.10 13.86
CA ASP A 23 -13.66 -7.31 14.63
C ASP A 23 -12.38 -8.15 14.70
N ILE A 24 -11.47 -7.71 15.52
CA ILE A 24 -10.40 -8.54 16.02
C ILE A 24 -10.96 -9.62 16.99
N ARG A 25 -12.22 -9.49 17.42
CA ARG A 25 -12.87 -10.48 18.30
C ARG A 25 -13.09 -11.85 17.68
N ALA A 26 -13.21 -11.91 16.35
CA ALA A 26 -13.34 -13.21 15.67
C ALA A 26 -12.02 -13.99 15.61
N GLU A 27 -10.87 -13.34 15.84
CA GLU A 27 -9.55 -13.97 15.86
C GLU A 27 -9.26 -14.76 17.15
N GLN A 28 -10.07 -14.60 18.19
CA GLN A 28 -9.92 -15.35 19.44
C GLN A 28 -10.46 -16.78 19.36
N THR A 29 -11.01 -17.19 18.22
CA THR A 29 -11.45 -18.58 18.01
C THR A 29 -10.34 -19.36 17.32
N PRO A 30 -9.67 -20.32 18.00
CA PRO A 30 -8.65 -21.13 17.38
C PRO A 30 -9.19 -21.85 16.14
N GLY A 31 -8.54 -21.65 14.98
CA GLY A 31 -8.92 -22.28 13.71
C GLY A 31 -9.89 -21.48 12.83
N ALA A 32 -10.41 -20.34 13.27
CA ALA A 32 -11.09 -19.42 12.38
C ALA A 32 -10.06 -18.63 11.57
N GLU A 33 -10.23 -18.58 10.23
CA GLU A 33 -9.45 -17.63 9.43
C GLU A 33 -9.80 -16.22 9.88
N ALA A 34 -8.76 -15.39 10.12
CA ALA A 34 -8.93 -14.03 10.57
C ALA A 34 -9.88 -13.24 9.66
N PRO A 35 -11.07 -12.84 10.15
CA PRO A 35 -12.02 -12.07 9.34
C PRO A 35 -11.50 -10.66 9.09
N GLY A 36 -11.99 -10.05 8.02
CA GLY A 36 -11.74 -8.63 7.78
C GLY A 36 -10.45 -8.32 7.01
N LEU A 37 -9.91 -7.13 7.27
CA LEU A 37 -8.86 -6.50 6.46
C LEU A 37 -7.43 -6.83 6.91
N TRP A 38 -7.25 -7.78 7.81
CA TRP A 38 -5.95 -8.19 8.35
C TRP A 38 -5.50 -9.56 7.80
N SER A 39 -4.20 -9.85 7.89
CA SER A 39 -3.62 -11.13 7.48
C SER A 39 -2.35 -11.43 8.31
N PRO A 40 -2.07 -12.70 8.66
CA PRO A 40 -0.89 -13.08 9.44
C PRO A 40 0.46 -12.74 8.81
N ASP A 41 0.50 -12.45 7.52
CA ASP A 41 1.72 -12.05 6.80
C ASP A 41 2.32 -10.71 7.28
N VAL A 42 1.60 -9.94 8.11
CA VAL A 42 2.12 -8.72 8.73
C VAL A 42 2.86 -8.96 10.05
N LEU A 43 2.75 -10.17 10.64
CA LEU A 43 3.36 -10.49 11.93
C LEU A 43 4.88 -10.26 11.97
N PRO A 44 5.68 -10.68 10.98
CA PRO A 44 7.11 -10.39 11.00
C PRO A 44 7.43 -8.90 11.10
N ASN A 45 6.64 -8.04 10.47
CA ASN A 45 6.83 -6.59 10.55
C ASN A 45 6.50 -6.04 11.95
N ALA A 46 5.50 -6.59 12.64
CA ALA A 46 5.13 -6.18 13.98
C ALA A 46 6.16 -6.68 15.02
N LEU A 47 6.64 -7.91 14.86
CA LEU A 47 7.60 -8.56 15.75
C LEU A 47 9.04 -8.06 15.61
N PHE A 48 9.37 -7.41 14.52
CA PHE A 48 10.73 -6.93 14.20
C PHE A 48 11.38 -6.10 15.33
N ALA A 49 10.57 -5.37 16.12
CA ALA A 49 11.08 -4.62 17.24
C ALA A 49 11.60 -5.49 18.38
N TRP A 50 11.01 -6.67 18.61
CA TRP A 50 11.47 -7.62 19.63
C TRP A 50 12.77 -8.27 19.22
N THR A 51 12.91 -8.78 17.98
CA THR A 51 14.15 -9.39 17.49
C THR A 51 15.33 -8.42 17.61
N VAL A 52 15.15 -7.18 17.13
CA VAL A 52 16.24 -6.18 17.10
C VAL A 52 16.59 -5.65 18.49
N ILE A 53 15.59 -5.42 19.39
CA ILE A 53 15.82 -4.75 20.69
C ILE A 53 16.19 -5.76 21.79
N LYS A 54 15.57 -6.94 21.82
CA LYS A 54 15.81 -7.94 22.86
C LYS A 54 16.89 -8.95 22.47
N GLU A 55 16.73 -9.53 21.28
CA GLU A 55 17.58 -10.64 20.85
C GLU A 55 18.84 -10.13 20.12
N HIS A 56 18.85 -8.86 19.67
CA HIS A 56 19.95 -8.22 18.95
C HIS A 56 20.32 -8.90 17.62
N ASP A 57 19.33 -9.49 16.98
CA ASP A 57 19.45 -10.19 15.70
C ASP A 57 18.33 -9.82 14.73
N VAL A 58 18.10 -10.64 13.70
CA VAL A 58 17.08 -10.42 12.64
C VAL A 58 16.29 -11.69 12.34
N ASP A 59 16.47 -12.74 13.12
CA ASP A 59 15.68 -13.96 13.01
C ASP A 59 14.45 -13.94 13.96
N TYR A 60 13.63 -14.97 13.92
CA TYR A 60 12.33 -15.04 14.60
C TYR A 60 12.18 -16.35 15.36
N ASP A 61 13.28 -16.99 15.75
CA ASP A 61 13.30 -18.30 16.40
C ASP A 61 12.50 -18.30 17.71
N GLU A 62 12.68 -17.24 18.51
CA GLU A 62 12.07 -17.06 19.82
C GLU A 62 10.53 -17.10 19.78
N PHE A 63 9.91 -16.74 18.64
CA PHE A 63 8.45 -16.76 18.49
C PHE A 63 7.92 -18.12 18.00
N THR A 64 8.81 -19.02 17.57
CA THR A 64 8.45 -20.35 17.04
C THR A 64 8.55 -21.46 18.09
N VAL A 65 9.09 -21.13 19.27
CA VAL A 65 9.18 -22.03 20.42
C VAL A 65 8.23 -21.53 21.51
N ALA A 66 7.42 -22.42 22.07
CA ALA A 66 6.52 -22.03 23.15
C ALA A 66 7.32 -21.65 24.41
N ALA A 67 6.99 -20.49 24.99
CA ALA A 67 7.56 -20.11 26.29
C ALA A 67 7.18 -21.13 27.39
N PRO A 68 8.02 -21.33 28.41
CA PRO A 68 7.73 -22.27 29.50
C PRO A 68 6.35 -22.02 30.09
N GLY A 69 5.53 -23.06 30.14
CA GLY A 69 4.16 -23.03 30.69
C GLY A 69 3.09 -22.48 29.73
N THR A 70 3.43 -22.22 28.47
CA THR A 70 2.47 -21.77 27.45
C THR A 70 2.46 -22.71 26.25
N THR A 71 1.40 -22.61 25.41
CA THR A 71 1.33 -23.27 24.09
C THR A 71 1.39 -22.23 22.96
N ASN A 72 1.53 -20.94 23.34
CA ASN A 72 1.48 -19.84 22.38
C ASN A 72 2.81 -19.75 21.63
N LYS A 73 2.77 -19.99 20.33
CA LYS A 73 3.90 -19.87 19.40
C LYS A 73 3.42 -19.70 17.98
N LEU A 74 4.25 -19.13 17.12
CA LEU A 74 4.00 -19.08 15.70
C LEU A 74 4.38 -20.41 15.03
N ASP A 75 3.66 -20.76 13.96
CA ASP A 75 4.03 -21.89 13.14
C ASP A 75 5.33 -21.55 12.37
N ARG A 76 6.37 -22.33 12.65
CA ARG A 76 7.68 -22.24 12.01
C ARG A 76 7.62 -22.43 10.50
N GLU A 77 6.69 -23.27 10.03
CA GLU A 77 6.48 -23.54 8.59
C GLU A 77 5.52 -22.53 7.94
N ALA A 78 5.09 -21.49 8.66
CA ALA A 78 4.20 -20.47 8.09
C ALA A 78 4.80 -19.87 6.81
N TYR A 79 3.96 -19.56 5.84
CA TYR A 79 4.38 -19.10 4.50
C TYR A 79 5.17 -17.78 4.50
N PHE A 80 5.10 -17.01 5.58
CA PHE A 80 5.82 -15.76 5.77
C PHE A 80 7.20 -15.95 6.43
N PHE A 81 7.60 -17.20 6.77
CA PHE A 81 8.91 -17.55 7.26
C PHE A 81 9.71 -18.39 6.25
N ARG A 82 11.01 -18.33 6.34
CA ARG A 82 11.98 -19.14 5.59
C ARG A 82 13.20 -19.45 6.44
N ALA A 83 14.02 -20.43 6.01
CA ALA A 83 15.31 -20.67 6.62
C ALA A 83 16.26 -19.47 6.40
N CYS A 84 16.93 -19.01 7.46
CA CYS A 84 18.04 -18.08 7.38
C CYS A 84 19.28 -18.75 6.77
N GLY A 85 20.21 -17.96 6.21
CA GLY A 85 21.49 -18.45 5.70
C GLY A 85 21.43 -19.37 4.47
N VAL A 86 20.24 -19.70 3.97
CA VAL A 86 20.06 -20.60 2.83
C VAL A 86 19.74 -19.81 1.57
N SER A 87 20.60 -19.96 0.54
CA SER A 87 20.32 -19.36 -0.78
C SER A 87 19.17 -20.07 -1.47
N THR A 88 18.19 -19.29 -1.98
CA THR A 88 17.07 -19.81 -2.77
C THR A 88 17.50 -20.41 -4.11
N ALA A 89 18.69 -20.04 -4.61
CA ALA A 89 19.22 -20.58 -5.85
C ALA A 89 19.58 -22.08 -5.77
N THR A 90 19.81 -22.60 -4.57
CA THR A 90 20.26 -23.99 -4.33
C THR A 90 19.21 -24.87 -3.65
N ALA A 91 18.10 -24.30 -3.20
CA ALA A 91 17.09 -25.05 -2.47
C ALA A 91 16.11 -25.80 -3.41
N PRO A 92 15.86 -27.08 -3.19
CA PRO A 92 14.85 -27.80 -3.97
C PRO A 92 13.45 -27.25 -3.71
N PRO A 93 12.56 -27.18 -4.72
CA PRO A 93 11.18 -26.76 -4.52
C PRO A 93 10.46 -27.73 -3.58
N THR A 94 9.95 -27.21 -2.45
CA THR A 94 9.15 -28.01 -1.52
C THR A 94 7.68 -28.03 -1.95
N ALA A 95 7.06 -29.22 -1.95
CA ALA A 95 5.73 -29.51 -2.47
C ALA A 95 4.55 -28.80 -1.76
N LYS A 96 4.79 -28.02 -0.70
CA LYS A 96 3.73 -27.40 0.11
C LYS A 96 3.61 -25.87 -0.02
N ARG A 97 4.49 -25.19 -0.75
CA ARG A 97 4.40 -23.75 -0.92
C ARG A 97 4.08 -23.43 -2.37
N SER A 98 3.05 -22.61 -2.57
CA SER A 98 2.64 -22.15 -3.89
C SER A 98 3.84 -21.65 -4.69
N LEU A 99 4.07 -22.29 -5.84
CA LEU A 99 4.88 -21.84 -6.98
C LEU A 99 6.09 -20.94 -6.64
N GLY A 100 7.20 -21.54 -6.18
CA GLY A 100 8.50 -20.85 -6.12
C GLY A 100 8.77 -20.04 -4.85
N GLY A 101 8.05 -20.27 -3.78
CA GLY A 101 8.39 -19.72 -2.45
C GLY A 101 9.71 -20.33 -1.90
N PRO A 102 10.41 -19.61 -1.00
CA PRO A 102 11.61 -20.12 -0.36
C PRO A 102 11.29 -21.39 0.45
N PRO A 103 12.28 -22.28 0.71
CA PRO A 103 12.07 -23.49 1.49
C PRO A 103 11.61 -23.15 2.92
N ALA A 104 10.73 -23.98 3.48
CA ALA A 104 10.38 -23.89 4.89
C ALA A 104 11.61 -24.17 5.76
N PRO A 105 11.75 -23.53 6.94
CA PRO A 105 12.82 -23.84 7.87
C PRO A 105 12.73 -25.30 8.31
N GLY A 106 13.85 -26.01 8.28
CA GLY A 106 13.98 -27.32 8.93
C GLY A 106 14.01 -27.20 10.44
N PRO A 107 14.00 -28.32 11.19
CA PRO A 107 13.92 -28.32 12.66
C PRO A 107 15.06 -27.55 13.35
N ASN A 108 16.24 -27.49 12.72
CA ASN A 108 17.45 -26.88 13.25
C ASN A 108 17.87 -25.58 12.52
N ASP A 109 17.09 -25.12 11.55
CA ASP A 109 17.42 -23.90 10.82
C ASP A 109 16.95 -22.68 11.62
N HIS A 110 17.64 -21.56 11.54
CA HIS A 110 17.12 -20.29 12.01
C HIS A 110 15.96 -19.81 11.11
N VAL A 111 14.99 -19.10 11.69
CA VAL A 111 13.75 -18.65 11.02
C VAL A 111 13.82 -17.18 10.69
N CYS A 112 13.84 -16.84 9.41
CA CYS A 112 13.83 -15.48 8.92
C CYS A 112 12.51 -15.11 8.24
N SER A 113 12.21 -13.80 8.20
CA SER A 113 11.07 -13.29 7.43
C SER A 113 11.30 -13.38 5.93
N VAL A 114 10.27 -13.77 5.16
CA VAL A 114 10.30 -13.64 3.70
C VAL A 114 10.17 -12.19 3.24
N PHE A 115 9.70 -11.29 4.11
CA PHE A 115 9.46 -9.88 3.78
C PHE A 115 10.69 -9.02 4.07
N PRO A 116 10.92 -7.97 3.26
CA PRO A 116 11.92 -6.96 3.57
C PRO A 116 11.61 -6.22 4.89
N PRO A 117 12.63 -5.73 5.63
CA PRO A 117 12.46 -5.21 6.98
C PRO A 117 11.84 -3.81 7.07
N GLY A 118 11.58 -3.13 5.94
CA GLY A 118 11.25 -1.70 5.92
C GLY A 118 10.00 -1.33 6.72
N MET A 119 8.95 -2.14 6.69
CA MET A 119 7.76 -1.88 7.52
C MET A 119 8.02 -2.16 9.00
N GLY A 120 8.83 -3.17 9.33
CA GLY A 120 9.30 -3.42 10.70
C GLY A 120 10.13 -2.25 11.24
N ILE A 121 11.04 -1.69 10.43
CA ILE A 121 11.82 -0.49 10.78
C ILE A 121 10.89 0.72 11.03
N LEU A 122 9.89 0.94 10.18
CA LEU A 122 8.89 2.01 10.38
C LEU A 122 8.03 1.79 11.63
N ALA A 123 7.76 0.54 11.99
CA ALA A 123 6.99 0.17 13.17
C ALA A 123 7.80 0.20 14.48
N LEU A 124 9.13 0.11 14.38
CA LEU A 124 10.02 0.03 15.54
C LEU A 124 9.78 1.14 16.59
N PRO A 125 9.66 2.42 16.26
CA PRO A 125 9.43 3.46 17.26
C PRO A 125 8.11 3.30 18.02
N PHE A 126 7.11 2.68 17.42
CA PHE A 126 5.82 2.40 18.05
C PHE A 126 5.90 1.20 18.98
N PHE A 127 6.52 0.09 18.55
CA PHE A 127 6.57 -1.13 19.35
C PHE A 127 7.68 -1.12 20.40
N ALA A 128 8.76 -0.34 20.23
CA ALA A 128 9.87 -0.27 21.17
C ALA A 128 9.46 -0.02 22.64
N PRO A 129 8.51 0.88 22.98
CA PRO A 129 8.05 1.06 24.36
C PRO A 129 7.45 -0.21 24.98
N PHE A 130 6.71 -0.99 24.19
CA PHE A 130 6.08 -2.25 24.64
C PHE A 130 7.13 -3.33 24.85
N VAL A 131 8.13 -3.43 23.94
CA VAL A 131 9.27 -4.33 24.08
C VAL A 131 10.05 -4.04 25.36
N LEU A 132 10.38 -2.75 25.60
CA LEU A 132 11.13 -2.32 26.78
C LEU A 132 10.31 -2.48 28.08
N ALA A 133 8.98 -2.41 28.03
CA ALA A 133 8.09 -2.68 29.14
C ALA A 133 7.88 -4.16 29.42
N GLY A 134 8.45 -5.07 28.58
CA GLY A 134 8.34 -6.52 28.77
C GLY A 134 6.99 -7.12 28.40
N TRP A 135 6.24 -6.48 27.47
CA TRP A 135 4.98 -7.03 26.97
C TRP A 135 5.21 -8.35 26.22
N ASP A 136 4.19 -9.23 26.27
CA ASP A 136 4.19 -10.47 25.52
C ASP A 136 4.27 -10.19 24.01
N PRO A 137 5.33 -10.65 23.30
CA PRO A 137 5.44 -10.48 21.87
C PRO A 137 4.34 -11.17 21.07
N LEU A 138 3.68 -12.19 21.66
CA LEU A 138 2.61 -12.93 21.00
C LEU A 138 1.21 -12.49 21.45
N ASP A 139 1.08 -11.31 22.06
CA ASP A 139 -0.21 -10.65 22.22
C ASP A 139 -0.75 -10.20 20.85
N LEU A 140 -1.58 -11.06 20.24
CA LEU A 140 -2.19 -10.78 18.93
C LEU A 140 -3.00 -9.49 18.93
N GLY A 141 -3.64 -9.13 20.05
CA GLY A 141 -4.36 -7.87 20.17
C GLY A 141 -3.44 -6.68 19.98
N LEU A 142 -2.28 -6.66 20.66
CA LEU A 142 -1.26 -5.63 20.50
C LEU A 142 -0.69 -5.63 19.08
N LEU A 143 -0.33 -6.79 18.52
CA LEU A 143 0.28 -6.88 17.19
C LEU A 143 -0.66 -6.38 16.10
N VAL A 144 -1.92 -6.76 16.14
CA VAL A 144 -2.91 -6.40 15.12
C VAL A 144 -3.33 -4.95 15.24
N HIS A 145 -3.75 -4.50 16.44
CA HIS A 145 -4.16 -3.10 16.64
C HIS A 145 -2.99 -2.13 16.52
N GLY A 146 -1.84 -2.47 17.11
CA GLY A 146 -0.62 -1.67 16.98
C GLY A 146 -0.18 -1.59 15.52
N GLY A 147 -0.22 -2.71 14.80
CA GLY A 147 0.07 -2.74 13.36
C GLY A 147 -0.88 -1.85 12.55
N HIS A 148 -2.18 -1.85 12.87
CA HIS A 148 -3.15 -0.94 12.25
C HIS A 148 -2.83 0.54 12.57
N VAL A 149 -2.52 0.86 13.83
CA VAL A 149 -2.13 2.24 14.23
C VAL A 149 -0.94 2.72 13.40
N VAL A 150 0.12 1.91 13.31
CA VAL A 150 1.32 2.28 12.56
C VAL A 150 1.01 2.43 11.07
N ALA A 151 0.32 1.46 10.45
CA ALA A 151 -0.06 1.53 9.04
C ALA A 151 -0.89 2.78 8.75
N ALA A 152 -1.89 3.09 9.60
CA ALA A 152 -2.71 4.28 9.47
C ALA A 152 -1.88 5.57 9.60
N ILE A 153 -0.95 5.66 10.56
CA ILE A 153 -0.08 6.84 10.72
C ILE A 153 0.78 7.04 9.48
N VAL A 154 1.44 5.98 8.99
CA VAL A 154 2.30 6.04 7.80
C VAL A 154 1.50 6.46 6.58
N GLU A 155 0.31 5.87 6.38
CA GLU A 155 -0.55 6.20 5.24
C GLU A 155 -1.12 7.63 5.34
N ILE A 156 -1.45 8.12 6.54
CA ILE A 156 -1.88 9.50 6.75
C ILE A 156 -0.75 10.48 6.41
N LEU A 157 0.48 10.19 6.80
CA LEU A 157 1.63 11.00 6.42
C LEU A 157 1.79 11.03 4.89
N ALA A 158 1.69 9.87 4.23
CA ALA A 158 1.70 9.79 2.76
C ALA A 158 0.57 10.62 2.14
N THR A 159 -0.64 10.49 2.65
CA THR A 159 -1.82 11.23 2.19
C THR A 159 -1.66 12.76 2.35
N LEU A 160 -1.10 13.23 3.46
CA LEU A 160 -0.86 14.65 3.70
C LEU A 160 0.23 15.21 2.76
N VAL A 161 1.30 14.45 2.50
CA VAL A 161 2.33 14.84 1.54
C VAL A 161 1.75 14.86 0.13
N LEU A 162 0.94 13.86 -0.26
CA LEU A 162 0.25 13.83 -1.54
C LEU A 162 -0.71 15.01 -1.68
N TRP A 163 -1.46 15.35 -0.65
CA TRP A 163 -2.33 16.53 -0.65
C TRP A 163 -1.54 17.82 -0.88
N SER A 164 -0.39 17.96 -0.19
CA SER A 164 0.52 19.09 -0.40
C SER A 164 1.04 19.15 -1.84
N LEU A 165 1.37 17.99 -2.44
CA LEU A 165 1.79 17.89 -3.83
C LEU A 165 0.67 18.29 -4.80
N MET A 166 -0.54 17.75 -4.63
CA MET A 166 -1.70 18.03 -5.49
C MET A 166 -2.04 19.51 -5.53
N ARG A 167 -1.85 20.23 -4.42
CA ARG A 167 -2.10 21.67 -4.33
C ARG A 167 -1.16 22.54 -5.18
N ARG A 168 -0.10 21.97 -5.74
CA ARG A 168 0.76 22.67 -6.71
C ARG A 168 0.12 22.75 -8.10
N PHE A 169 -0.78 21.82 -8.40
CA PHE A 169 -1.37 21.65 -9.73
C PHE A 169 -2.87 21.91 -9.73
N ALA A 170 -3.58 21.42 -8.73
CA ALA A 170 -5.02 21.45 -8.66
C ALA A 170 -5.53 22.59 -7.76
N THR A 171 -6.71 23.11 -8.09
CA THR A 171 -7.41 24.05 -7.21
C THR A 171 -7.66 23.42 -5.82
N PRO A 172 -7.86 24.23 -4.76
CA PRO A 172 -8.14 23.70 -3.43
C PRO A 172 -9.31 22.69 -3.37
N ARG A 173 -10.36 22.94 -4.17
CA ARG A 173 -11.52 22.03 -4.27
C ARG A 173 -11.13 20.69 -4.91
N TRP A 174 -10.41 20.73 -6.03
CA TRP A 174 -9.93 19.52 -6.68
C TRP A 174 -8.93 18.77 -5.81
N SER A 175 -7.99 19.46 -5.16
CA SER A 175 -7.03 18.82 -4.25
C SER A 175 -7.72 18.10 -3.11
N LEU A 176 -8.77 18.70 -2.52
CA LEU A 176 -9.58 18.06 -1.49
C LEU A 176 -10.33 16.84 -2.05
N THR A 177 -11.01 16.98 -3.18
CA THR A 177 -11.73 15.87 -3.81
C THR A 177 -10.80 14.70 -4.11
N LEU A 178 -9.65 14.97 -4.72
CA LEU A 178 -8.69 13.92 -5.10
C LEU A 178 -8.08 13.23 -3.88
N VAL A 179 -7.70 13.97 -2.83
CA VAL A 179 -7.14 13.35 -1.64
C VAL A 179 -8.16 12.49 -0.90
N LEU A 180 -9.43 12.90 -0.88
CA LEU A 180 -10.51 12.09 -0.31
C LEU A 180 -10.78 10.84 -1.14
N LEU A 181 -10.76 10.93 -2.47
CA LEU A 181 -10.87 9.76 -3.34
C LEU A 181 -9.67 8.82 -3.18
N TYR A 182 -8.46 9.35 -3.08
CA TYR A 182 -7.27 8.56 -2.79
C TYR A 182 -7.45 7.74 -1.51
N PHE A 183 -7.83 8.39 -0.41
CA PHE A 183 -7.91 7.75 0.89
C PHE A 183 -9.14 6.86 1.08
N LEU A 184 -10.29 7.22 0.49
CA LEU A 184 -11.58 6.58 0.77
C LEU A 184 -12.13 5.72 -0.36
N ALA A 185 -11.61 5.87 -1.59
CA ALA A 185 -12.17 5.24 -2.79
C ALA A 185 -11.13 4.46 -3.60
N THR A 186 -10.08 3.96 -2.93
CA THR A 186 -9.05 3.07 -3.46
C THR A 186 -8.71 1.98 -2.45
N SER A 187 -7.79 1.08 -2.81
CA SER A 187 -7.24 0.06 -1.91
C SER A 187 -6.49 0.64 -0.70
N VAL A 188 -6.19 1.94 -0.68
CA VAL A 188 -5.71 2.64 0.53
C VAL A 188 -6.65 2.38 1.71
N ARG A 189 -7.98 2.45 1.45
CA ARG A 189 -9.02 2.26 2.48
C ARG A 189 -9.09 0.83 3.00
N THR A 190 -8.83 -0.17 2.17
CA THR A 190 -9.03 -1.59 2.50
C THR A 190 -7.75 -2.39 2.65
N VAL A 191 -6.60 -1.81 2.28
CA VAL A 191 -5.29 -2.47 2.34
C VAL A 191 -4.27 -1.59 3.04
N ALA A 192 -3.81 -0.50 2.41
CA ALA A 192 -2.64 0.22 2.86
C ALA A 192 -2.76 0.81 4.28
N SER A 193 -3.94 1.27 4.69
CA SER A 193 -4.18 1.87 6.01
C SER A 193 -4.57 0.87 7.10
N GLN A 194 -4.71 -0.44 6.79
CA GLN A 194 -5.38 -1.38 7.69
C GLN A 194 -4.44 -2.29 8.49
N ALA A 195 -3.29 -2.61 7.96
CA ALA A 195 -2.32 -3.49 8.61
C ALA A 195 -0.90 -3.18 8.13
N LEU A 196 0.12 -3.74 8.79
CA LEU A 196 1.53 -3.53 8.46
C LEU A 196 1.95 -4.21 7.15
N TRP A 197 1.11 -4.15 6.13
CA TRP A 197 1.53 -4.48 4.77
C TRP A 197 2.47 -3.40 4.24
N GLN A 198 3.22 -3.73 3.23
CA GLN A 198 4.25 -2.86 2.65
C GLN A 198 3.70 -1.59 1.97
N HIS A 199 2.42 -1.57 1.61
CA HIS A 199 1.82 -0.54 0.76
C HIS A 199 1.92 0.88 1.34
N SER A 200 1.62 1.09 2.63
CA SER A 200 1.70 2.42 3.25
C SER A 200 3.12 3.00 3.25
N GLY A 201 4.14 2.16 3.50
CA GLY A 201 5.54 2.57 3.43
C GLY A 201 5.97 2.90 2.00
N VAL A 202 5.50 2.12 1.00
CA VAL A 202 5.70 2.42 -0.43
C VAL A 202 5.06 3.76 -0.79
N HIS A 203 3.81 3.98 -0.40
CA HIS A 203 3.10 5.25 -0.67
C HIS A 203 3.87 6.44 -0.10
N LEU A 204 4.34 6.35 1.16
CA LEU A 204 5.12 7.41 1.79
C LEU A 204 6.42 7.70 1.03
N ALA A 205 7.15 6.67 0.61
CA ALA A 205 8.38 6.83 -0.16
C ALA A 205 8.10 7.44 -1.53
N VAL A 206 7.14 6.88 -2.28
CA VAL A 206 6.79 7.37 -3.63
C VAL A 206 6.31 8.80 -3.59
N VAL A 207 5.36 9.14 -2.72
CA VAL A 207 4.83 10.50 -2.67
C VAL A 207 5.86 11.51 -2.19
N SER A 208 6.77 11.13 -1.29
CA SER A 208 7.86 12.00 -0.83
C SER A 208 8.86 12.30 -1.96
N ALA A 209 9.22 11.28 -2.76
CA ALA A 209 10.05 11.47 -3.94
C ALA A 209 9.36 12.35 -4.98
N LEU A 210 8.08 12.12 -5.28
CA LEU A 210 7.29 12.99 -6.16
C LEU A 210 7.25 14.43 -5.64
N TRP A 211 7.05 14.62 -4.34
CA TRP A 211 7.00 15.94 -3.71
C TRP A 211 8.31 16.70 -3.84
N LEU A 212 9.45 16.02 -3.76
CA LEU A 212 10.77 16.61 -3.93
C LEU A 212 10.98 17.15 -5.34
N VAL A 213 10.55 16.41 -6.37
CA VAL A 213 10.99 16.68 -7.75
C VAL A 213 9.86 17.08 -8.72
N LEU A 214 8.60 16.82 -8.43
CA LEU A 214 7.50 17.12 -9.35
C LEU A 214 7.09 18.60 -9.22
N ARG A 215 7.77 19.46 -9.97
CA ARG A 215 7.60 20.93 -10.00
C ARG A 215 7.81 21.43 -11.41
N GLU A 216 7.13 22.54 -11.77
CA GLU A 216 7.36 23.23 -13.05
C GLU A 216 8.67 24.01 -13.08
N GLU A 217 9.13 24.45 -11.93
CA GLU A 217 10.40 25.18 -11.78
C GLU A 217 11.59 24.24 -11.91
N ALA A 218 12.71 24.75 -12.42
CA ALA A 218 13.97 24.03 -12.42
C ALA A 218 14.42 23.75 -10.98
N ILE A 219 14.81 22.51 -10.71
CA ILE A 219 15.28 22.07 -9.40
C ILE A 219 16.75 21.66 -9.45
N PRO A 220 17.51 21.85 -8.36
CA PRO A 220 18.89 21.39 -8.27
C PRO A 220 18.96 19.85 -8.23
N LEU A 221 20.06 19.27 -8.73
CA LEU A 221 20.31 17.83 -8.74
C LEU A 221 20.28 17.18 -7.36
N SER A 222 20.56 17.95 -6.29
CA SER A 222 20.45 17.47 -4.91
C SER A 222 19.05 16.98 -4.55
N ARG A 223 18.00 17.52 -5.18
CA ARG A 223 16.63 17.03 -5.00
C ARG A 223 16.40 15.70 -5.72
N ASP A 224 16.98 15.51 -6.90
CA ASP A 224 16.95 14.22 -7.60
C ASP A 224 17.71 13.15 -6.80
N LEU A 225 18.87 13.50 -6.24
CA LEU A 225 19.62 12.65 -5.31
C LEU A 225 18.77 12.27 -4.08
N ALA A 226 18.17 13.27 -3.42
CA ALA A 226 17.30 13.04 -2.25
C ALA A 226 16.08 12.17 -2.59
N ALA A 227 15.47 12.38 -3.76
CA ALA A 227 14.38 11.53 -4.24
C ALA A 227 14.87 10.09 -4.47
N GLY A 228 16.09 9.93 -5.00
CA GLY A 228 16.73 8.61 -5.12
C GLY A 228 16.91 7.94 -3.76
N VAL A 229 17.44 8.64 -2.75
CA VAL A 229 17.59 8.09 -1.37
C VAL A 229 16.23 7.64 -0.83
N VAL A 230 15.20 8.47 -0.97
CA VAL A 230 13.85 8.14 -0.49
C VAL A 230 13.28 6.92 -1.21
N LEU A 231 13.48 6.80 -2.53
CA LEU A 231 13.02 5.62 -3.29
C LEU A 231 13.85 4.37 -2.96
N GLY A 232 15.14 4.52 -2.67
CA GLY A 232 15.97 3.43 -2.13
C GLY A 232 15.48 2.94 -0.78
N LEU A 233 15.15 3.86 0.15
CA LEU A 233 14.48 3.51 1.41
C LEU A 233 13.11 2.86 1.16
N GLY A 234 12.37 3.30 0.14
CA GLY A 234 11.15 2.64 -0.31
C GLY A 234 11.39 1.20 -0.78
N ALA A 235 12.53 0.92 -1.43
CA ALA A 235 12.90 -0.43 -1.82
C ALA A 235 13.23 -1.34 -0.61
N VAL A 236 13.64 -0.77 0.53
CA VAL A 236 13.76 -1.51 1.81
C VAL A 236 12.38 -1.98 2.29
N VAL A 237 11.31 -1.24 1.95
CA VAL A 237 9.93 -1.64 2.22
C VAL A 237 9.46 -2.66 1.16
N ARG A 238 9.66 -2.33 -0.13
CA ARG A 238 9.28 -3.17 -1.25
C ARG A 238 10.09 -2.84 -2.49
N GLN A 239 10.80 -3.82 -3.05
CA GLN A 239 11.76 -3.63 -4.13
C GLN A 239 11.15 -2.98 -5.39
N THR A 240 9.87 -3.21 -5.66
CA THR A 240 9.16 -2.63 -6.83
C THR A 240 9.09 -1.10 -6.81
N THR A 241 9.34 -0.46 -5.66
CA THR A 241 9.48 1.01 -5.54
C THR A 241 10.62 1.55 -6.41
N ALA A 242 11.65 0.74 -6.68
CA ALA A 242 12.78 1.13 -7.53
C ALA A 242 12.37 1.51 -8.96
N PHE A 243 11.29 0.93 -9.51
CA PHE A 243 10.81 1.31 -10.85
C PHE A 243 10.38 2.77 -10.95
N VAL A 244 9.90 3.37 -9.86
CA VAL A 244 9.55 4.80 -9.83
C VAL A 244 10.80 5.65 -10.06
N ALA A 245 11.97 5.27 -9.52
CA ALA A 245 13.24 5.97 -9.74
C ALA A 245 13.64 5.97 -11.22
N LEU A 246 13.44 4.83 -11.91
CA LEU A 246 13.73 4.70 -13.34
C LEU A 246 12.83 5.58 -14.22
N GLY A 247 11.65 5.97 -13.76
CA GLY A 247 10.72 6.83 -14.50
C GLY A 247 10.84 8.30 -14.13
N LEU A 248 11.14 8.62 -12.88
CA LEU A 248 10.98 9.97 -12.33
C LEU A 248 12.02 11.00 -12.84
N HIS A 249 13.11 10.55 -13.47
CA HIS A 249 14.19 11.41 -14.01
C HIS A 249 13.80 12.23 -15.26
N GLY A 250 12.65 11.94 -15.91
CA GLY A 250 12.14 12.71 -17.07
C GLY A 250 13.05 12.64 -18.30
N PHE A 251 13.70 11.50 -18.57
CA PHE A 251 14.63 11.24 -19.69
C PHE A 251 15.91 12.09 -19.67
N ARG A 252 16.35 12.60 -18.51
CA ARG A 252 17.59 13.35 -18.35
C ARG A 252 18.68 12.50 -17.70
N PRO A 253 19.77 12.13 -18.43
CA PRO A 253 20.78 11.20 -17.91
C PRO A 253 21.46 11.66 -16.60
N THR A 254 21.73 12.97 -16.46
CA THR A 254 22.33 13.52 -15.23
C THR A 254 21.41 13.39 -14.01
N ARG A 255 20.09 13.56 -14.20
CA ARG A 255 19.10 13.36 -13.14
C ARG A 255 18.92 11.90 -12.82
N LEU A 256 18.93 11.02 -13.84
CA LEU A 256 18.93 9.57 -13.63
C LEU A 256 20.12 9.14 -12.79
N LEU A 257 21.33 9.60 -13.14
CA LEU A 257 22.54 9.28 -12.37
C LEU A 257 22.42 9.75 -10.92
N ALA A 258 21.95 10.98 -10.68
CA ALA A 258 21.75 11.49 -9.32
C ALA A 258 20.75 10.63 -8.54
N MET A 259 19.63 10.23 -9.16
CA MET A 259 18.63 9.34 -8.53
C MET A 259 19.19 7.94 -8.26
N LEU A 260 19.96 7.36 -9.17
CA LEU A 260 20.58 6.05 -8.98
C LEU A 260 21.61 6.06 -7.84
N VAL A 261 22.46 7.09 -7.78
CA VAL A 261 23.39 7.26 -6.65
C VAL A 261 22.63 7.38 -5.34
N GLY A 262 21.56 8.18 -5.30
CA GLY A 262 20.70 8.27 -4.14
C GLY A 262 20.04 6.93 -3.78
N ALA A 263 19.53 6.20 -4.76
CA ALA A 263 18.87 4.92 -4.54
C ALA A 263 19.82 3.85 -3.99
N VAL A 264 21.08 3.84 -4.44
CA VAL A 264 22.13 2.96 -3.88
C VAL A 264 22.40 3.28 -2.40
N ILE A 265 22.43 4.56 -2.04
CA ILE A 265 22.57 4.96 -0.63
C ILE A 265 21.33 4.52 0.17
N GLY A 266 20.13 4.76 -0.37
CA GLY A 266 18.87 4.47 0.32
C GLY A 266 18.59 2.97 0.50
N VAL A 267 19.07 2.11 -0.40
CA VAL A 267 18.85 0.66 -0.33
C VAL A 267 19.84 -0.06 0.61
N ALA A 268 20.88 0.62 1.08
CA ALA A 268 21.92 0.03 1.93
C ALA A 268 21.36 -0.75 3.16
N PRO A 269 20.31 -0.29 3.88
CA PRO A 269 19.73 -1.07 4.98
C PRO A 269 19.16 -2.42 4.54
N LEU A 270 18.59 -2.52 3.32
CA LEU A 270 18.10 -3.80 2.78
C LEU A 270 19.26 -4.74 2.48
N LEU A 271 20.34 -4.23 1.88
CA LEU A 271 21.52 -5.04 1.59
C LEU A 271 22.18 -5.56 2.86
N ALA A 272 22.27 -4.73 3.90
CA ALA A 272 22.78 -5.14 5.21
C ALA A 272 21.88 -6.20 5.87
N TYR A 273 20.57 -6.00 5.85
CA TYR A 273 19.60 -6.99 6.36
C TYR A 273 19.73 -8.32 5.61
N ASN A 274 19.79 -8.29 4.28
CA ASN A 274 19.92 -9.51 3.48
C ASN A 274 21.22 -10.27 3.80
N ASP A 275 22.34 -9.55 3.99
CA ASP A 275 23.61 -10.14 4.35
C ASP A 275 23.55 -10.82 5.74
N LEU A 276 22.94 -10.15 6.72
CA LEU A 276 22.76 -10.69 8.07
C LEU A 276 21.81 -11.89 8.07
N ALA A 277 20.65 -11.79 7.38
CA ALA A 277 19.62 -12.82 7.42
C ALA A 277 19.94 -14.02 6.51
N PHE A 278 20.58 -13.79 5.35
CA PHE A 278 20.72 -14.80 4.31
C PHE A 278 22.18 -15.07 3.89
N GLY A 279 23.14 -14.37 4.49
CA GLY A 279 24.58 -14.54 4.17
C GLY A 279 24.99 -13.94 2.81
N SER A 280 24.10 -13.13 2.19
CA SER A 280 24.40 -12.44 0.92
C SER A 280 23.52 -11.19 0.77
N ALA A 281 24.17 -10.06 0.53
CA ALA A 281 23.51 -8.76 0.36
C ALA A 281 22.47 -8.75 -0.81
N LEU A 282 22.65 -9.60 -1.82
CA LEU A 282 21.77 -9.67 -2.99
C LEU A 282 20.70 -10.77 -2.90
N GLU A 283 20.75 -11.61 -1.88
CA GLU A 283 19.69 -12.59 -1.60
C GLU A 283 18.45 -11.85 -1.11
N GLN A 284 17.26 -12.38 -1.44
CA GLN A 284 16.01 -11.77 -1.01
C GLN A 284 15.11 -12.79 -0.31
N GLY A 285 14.37 -12.32 0.70
CA GLY A 285 13.50 -13.18 1.50
C GLY A 285 12.43 -13.92 0.69
N TYR A 286 11.87 -13.27 -0.34
CA TYR A 286 10.82 -13.85 -1.18
C TYR A 286 11.24 -15.09 -2.00
N GLY A 287 12.53 -15.35 -2.15
CA GLY A 287 13.01 -16.37 -3.04
C GLY A 287 12.81 -16.05 -4.52
N ILE A 288 12.85 -17.08 -5.36
CA ILE A 288 12.63 -16.94 -6.80
C ILE A 288 11.13 -16.85 -7.06
N LYS A 289 10.66 -15.66 -7.43
CA LYS A 289 9.27 -15.48 -7.85
C LYS A 289 9.06 -16.02 -9.26
N THR A 290 7.94 -16.70 -9.45
CA THR A 290 7.60 -17.26 -10.77
C THR A 290 6.76 -16.26 -11.57
N PHE A 291 7.11 -16.10 -12.84
CA PHE A 291 6.45 -15.26 -13.82
C PHE A 291 5.88 -16.13 -14.94
N ALA A 292 4.90 -16.98 -14.58
CA ALA A 292 4.34 -18.00 -15.46
C ALA A 292 2.94 -17.67 -15.99
N THR A 293 2.32 -16.58 -15.49
CA THR A 293 1.00 -16.17 -16.00
C THR A 293 1.12 -15.61 -17.41
N PRO A 294 0.31 -16.09 -18.38
CA PRO A 294 0.23 -15.47 -19.69
C PRO A 294 -0.12 -13.98 -19.56
N ILE A 295 0.66 -13.11 -20.20
CA ILE A 295 0.56 -11.67 -20.04
C ILE A 295 -0.87 -11.13 -20.29
N GLN A 296 -1.60 -11.70 -21.27
CA GLN A 296 -2.97 -11.29 -21.57
C GLN A 296 -3.91 -11.59 -20.42
N THR A 297 -3.76 -12.75 -19.76
CA THR A 297 -4.55 -13.16 -18.60
C THR A 297 -4.30 -12.21 -17.43
N GLY A 298 -3.03 -11.94 -17.12
CA GLY A 298 -2.68 -11.04 -16.02
C GLY A 298 -3.06 -9.58 -16.31
N LEU A 299 -2.87 -9.07 -17.52
CA LEU A 299 -3.31 -7.71 -17.89
C LEU A 299 -4.82 -7.57 -17.77
N TYR A 300 -5.59 -8.52 -18.33
CA TYR A 300 -7.05 -8.50 -18.14
C TYR A 300 -7.41 -8.63 -16.66
N GLY A 301 -6.73 -9.52 -15.95
CA GLY A 301 -6.90 -9.71 -14.50
C GLY A 301 -6.73 -8.43 -13.70
N LEU A 302 -5.59 -7.76 -13.87
CA LEU A 302 -5.24 -6.54 -13.13
C LEU A 302 -6.06 -5.31 -13.54
N LEU A 303 -6.46 -5.21 -14.81
CA LEU A 303 -7.13 -4.02 -15.32
C LEU A 303 -8.65 -4.15 -15.36
N ALA A 304 -9.18 -5.32 -15.72
CA ALA A 304 -10.59 -5.45 -16.08
C ALA A 304 -11.32 -6.67 -15.52
N SER A 305 -10.66 -7.55 -14.74
CA SER A 305 -11.40 -8.66 -14.13
C SER A 305 -12.47 -8.15 -13.16
N PRO A 306 -13.61 -8.85 -13.04
CA PRO A 306 -14.70 -8.42 -12.18
C PRO A 306 -14.31 -8.38 -10.70
N SER A 307 -13.30 -9.14 -10.28
CA SER A 307 -12.96 -9.31 -8.86
C SER A 307 -11.59 -8.76 -8.46
N ARG A 308 -10.79 -8.21 -9.39
CA ARG A 308 -9.47 -7.57 -9.11
C ARG A 308 -9.16 -6.41 -10.03
N GLY A 309 -9.96 -6.17 -11.07
CA GLY A 309 -9.64 -5.18 -12.10
C GLY A 309 -9.61 -3.75 -11.58
N LEU A 310 -8.49 -3.04 -11.78
CA LEU A 310 -8.31 -1.65 -11.38
C LEU A 310 -9.45 -0.76 -11.92
N LEU A 311 -9.80 -0.93 -13.21
CA LEU A 311 -10.84 -0.13 -13.86
C LEU A 311 -12.27 -0.54 -13.47
N VAL A 312 -12.45 -1.69 -12.82
CA VAL A 312 -13.74 -2.11 -12.25
C VAL A 312 -13.93 -1.48 -10.86
N TYR A 313 -12.91 -1.50 -10.04
CA TYR A 313 -12.97 -0.98 -8.67
C TYR A 313 -12.75 0.53 -8.58
N THR A 314 -11.89 1.07 -9.42
CA THR A 314 -11.54 2.50 -9.46
C THR A 314 -11.61 3.06 -10.88
N PRO A 315 -12.78 3.03 -11.55
CA PRO A 315 -12.90 3.40 -12.97
C PRO A 315 -12.48 4.85 -13.26
N TYR A 316 -12.61 5.76 -12.32
CA TYR A 316 -12.18 7.16 -12.50
C TYR A 316 -10.66 7.31 -12.69
N VAL A 317 -9.85 6.29 -12.35
CA VAL A 317 -8.40 6.27 -12.61
C VAL A 317 -8.10 6.33 -14.11
N ILE A 318 -9.05 6.00 -14.99
CA ILE A 318 -8.90 6.21 -16.44
C ILE A 318 -8.51 7.66 -16.78
N PHE A 319 -8.98 8.64 -16.02
CA PHE A 319 -8.58 10.04 -16.18
C PHE A 319 -7.11 10.26 -15.82
N ALA A 320 -6.56 9.53 -14.83
CA ALA A 320 -5.13 9.58 -14.55
C ALA A 320 -4.31 8.99 -15.70
N LEU A 321 -4.76 7.89 -16.30
CA LEU A 321 -4.12 7.29 -17.47
C LEU A 321 -4.16 8.25 -18.67
N PHE A 322 -5.28 8.93 -18.90
CA PHE A 322 -5.35 9.99 -19.92
C PHE A 322 -4.43 11.16 -19.61
N ALA A 323 -4.25 11.55 -18.33
CA ALA A 323 -3.31 12.58 -17.96
C ALA A 323 -1.86 12.15 -18.28
N LEU A 324 -1.48 10.91 -17.98
CA LEU A 324 -0.18 10.36 -18.34
C LEU A 324 0.04 10.33 -19.86
N LEU A 325 -0.97 9.94 -20.65
CA LEU A 325 -0.92 9.98 -22.11
C LEU A 325 -0.81 11.41 -22.63
N ARG A 326 -1.55 12.38 -22.05
CA ARG A 326 -1.48 13.79 -22.43
C ARG A 326 -0.11 14.40 -22.17
N ALA A 327 0.61 13.95 -21.12
CA ALA A 327 1.96 14.40 -20.81
C ALA A 327 2.95 14.16 -21.98
N TRP A 328 2.71 13.20 -22.86
CA TRP A 328 3.55 12.94 -24.03
C TRP A 328 3.48 14.06 -25.09
N ARG A 329 2.41 14.82 -25.09
CA ARG A 329 2.18 15.95 -26.01
C ARG A 329 2.31 17.31 -25.33
N TRP A 330 2.58 17.33 -24.01
CA TRP A 330 2.65 18.57 -23.23
C TRP A 330 4.10 18.96 -22.93
N PRO A 331 4.48 20.23 -23.08
CA PRO A 331 5.82 20.71 -22.72
C PRO A 331 5.97 20.83 -21.19
N GLY A 332 7.21 21.04 -20.72
CA GLY A 332 7.54 21.36 -19.34
C GLY A 332 8.14 20.20 -18.51
N GLU A 333 8.67 20.55 -17.35
CA GLU A 333 9.40 19.64 -16.45
C GLU A 333 8.48 18.56 -15.88
N VAL A 334 7.29 18.93 -15.41
CA VAL A 334 6.33 18.01 -14.83
C VAL A 334 5.88 17.00 -15.88
N ALA A 335 5.53 17.47 -17.09
CA ALA A 335 5.14 16.58 -18.18
C ALA A 335 6.27 15.60 -18.57
N GLY A 336 7.53 16.07 -18.58
CA GLY A 336 8.70 15.23 -18.80
C GLY A 336 8.82 14.08 -17.80
N ARG A 337 8.64 14.39 -16.51
CA ARG A 337 8.66 13.38 -15.44
C ARG A 337 7.46 12.44 -15.49
N LEU A 338 6.26 12.95 -15.79
CA LEU A 338 5.06 12.12 -15.96
C LEU A 338 5.18 11.14 -17.15
N ARG A 339 5.88 11.51 -18.23
CA ARG A 339 6.21 10.58 -19.33
C ARG A 339 7.07 9.42 -18.84
N GLY A 340 8.13 9.69 -18.07
CA GLY A 340 8.94 8.63 -17.48
C GLY A 340 8.15 7.76 -16.52
N LEU A 341 7.34 8.37 -15.65
CA LEU A 341 6.47 7.65 -14.72
C LEU A 341 5.42 6.78 -15.42
N SER A 342 4.93 7.20 -16.59
CA SER A 342 4.02 6.36 -17.39
C SER A 342 4.68 5.07 -17.86
N LEU A 343 5.96 5.12 -18.24
CA LEU A 343 6.72 3.91 -18.59
C LEU A 343 7.00 3.04 -17.36
N ALA A 344 7.37 3.66 -16.23
CA ALA A 344 7.56 2.93 -14.97
C ALA A 344 6.28 2.18 -14.55
N TRP A 345 5.12 2.81 -14.69
CA TRP A 345 3.83 2.19 -14.43
C TRP A 345 3.54 1.02 -15.38
N ILE A 346 3.83 1.18 -16.68
CA ILE A 346 3.66 0.10 -17.68
C ILE A 346 4.58 -1.07 -17.35
N VAL A 347 5.85 -0.83 -17.02
CA VAL A 347 6.79 -1.89 -16.63
C VAL A 347 6.28 -2.66 -15.41
N ALA A 348 5.83 -1.95 -14.37
CA ALA A 348 5.27 -2.58 -13.19
C ALA A 348 4.00 -3.36 -13.50
N LEU A 349 3.10 -2.83 -14.32
CA LEU A 349 1.88 -3.51 -14.75
C LEU A 349 2.21 -4.81 -15.49
N VAL A 350 3.18 -4.79 -16.40
CA VAL A 350 3.61 -5.98 -17.15
C VAL A 350 4.22 -7.02 -16.21
N LEU A 351 5.09 -6.61 -15.30
CA LEU A 351 5.70 -7.53 -14.32
C LEU A 351 4.65 -8.18 -13.42
N TYR A 352 3.73 -7.39 -12.87
CA TYR A 352 2.64 -7.96 -12.07
C TYR A 352 1.69 -8.81 -12.90
N ALA A 353 1.46 -8.50 -14.18
CA ALA A 353 0.63 -9.34 -15.06
C ALA A 353 1.25 -10.71 -15.33
N MET A 354 2.57 -10.79 -15.40
CA MET A 354 3.28 -12.05 -15.59
C MET A 354 3.44 -12.85 -14.29
N TYR A 355 3.31 -12.19 -13.13
CA TYR A 355 3.50 -12.84 -11.83
C TYR A 355 2.45 -13.94 -11.61
N SER A 356 2.89 -15.10 -11.11
CA SER A 356 2.02 -16.28 -10.97
C SER A 356 0.84 -16.07 -10.02
N GLU A 357 0.98 -15.18 -9.05
CA GLU A 357 -0.10 -14.78 -8.10
C GLU A 357 -0.51 -13.32 -8.33
N TRP A 358 -0.73 -12.92 -9.59
CA TRP A 358 -1.05 -11.56 -10.01
C TRP A 358 -2.24 -10.92 -9.25
N TRP A 359 -3.12 -11.73 -8.68
CA TRP A 359 -4.31 -11.25 -7.96
C TRP A 359 -4.02 -10.75 -6.53
N GLY A 360 -2.83 -11.03 -5.98
CA GLY A 360 -2.39 -10.53 -4.68
C GLY A 360 -3.04 -11.19 -3.45
N GLY A 361 -3.54 -12.42 -3.61
CA GLY A 361 -4.14 -13.19 -2.52
C GLY A 361 -5.58 -12.80 -2.18
N ARG A 362 -5.99 -13.04 -0.94
CA ARG A 362 -7.34 -12.77 -0.42
C ARG A 362 -7.44 -11.34 0.09
N VAL A 363 -7.77 -10.42 -0.79
CA VAL A 363 -7.88 -8.97 -0.53
C VAL A 363 -9.06 -8.38 -1.32
N PHE A 364 -9.50 -7.19 -0.96
CA PHE A 364 -10.54 -6.49 -1.72
C PHE A 364 -9.93 -5.53 -2.75
N GLY A 365 -10.22 -5.76 -4.03
CA GLY A 365 -9.76 -4.90 -5.13
C GLY A 365 -8.35 -5.21 -5.65
N SER A 366 -7.74 -4.24 -6.33
CA SER A 366 -6.47 -4.38 -7.06
C SER A 366 -5.25 -4.03 -6.20
N ARG A 367 -4.85 -4.92 -5.31
CA ARG A 367 -3.77 -4.69 -4.32
C ARG A 367 -2.43 -4.28 -4.94
N PHE A 368 -1.95 -4.99 -5.96
CA PHE A 368 -0.58 -4.75 -6.47
C PHE A 368 -0.42 -3.43 -7.22
N LEU A 369 -1.49 -2.93 -7.84
CA LEU A 369 -1.44 -1.64 -8.52
C LEU A 369 -1.60 -0.46 -7.57
N ASP A 370 -1.93 -0.70 -6.29
CA ASP A 370 -2.06 0.31 -5.25
C ASP A 370 -0.72 1.03 -4.98
N ASP A 371 0.42 0.33 -5.09
CA ASP A 371 1.76 0.92 -4.94
C ASP A 371 1.98 2.14 -5.85
N TYR A 372 1.26 2.23 -6.96
CA TYR A 372 1.33 3.31 -7.93
C TYR A 372 0.19 4.33 -7.81
N ALA A 373 -0.72 4.16 -6.84
CA ALA A 373 -1.79 5.12 -6.59
C ALA A 373 -1.27 6.56 -6.41
N PRO A 374 -0.17 6.83 -5.66
CA PRO A 374 0.37 8.18 -5.56
C PRO A 374 0.78 8.78 -6.92
N VAL A 375 1.33 7.99 -7.84
CA VAL A 375 1.71 8.42 -9.19
C VAL A 375 0.46 8.78 -10.00
N LEU A 376 -0.55 7.92 -9.99
CA LEU A 376 -1.80 8.13 -10.72
C LEU A 376 -2.55 9.37 -10.20
N PHE A 377 -2.57 9.59 -8.90
CA PHE A 377 -3.24 10.76 -8.32
C PHE A 377 -2.45 12.06 -8.52
N ALA A 378 -1.12 12.02 -8.54
CA ALA A 378 -0.30 13.16 -8.93
C ALA A 378 -0.54 13.53 -10.41
N ALA A 379 -0.62 12.52 -11.30
CA ALA A 379 -0.96 12.73 -12.72
C ALA A 379 -2.39 13.27 -12.87
N LEU A 380 -3.36 12.78 -12.11
CA LEU A 380 -4.74 13.25 -12.11
C LEU A 380 -4.84 14.71 -11.65
N ALA A 381 -4.10 15.10 -10.59
CA ALA A 381 -4.04 16.48 -10.12
C ALA A 381 -3.46 17.41 -11.20
N TRP A 382 -2.35 17.02 -11.84
CA TRP A 382 -1.81 17.75 -12.98
C TRP A 382 -2.80 17.79 -14.16
N GLY A 383 -3.49 16.70 -14.45
CA GLY A 383 -4.53 16.63 -15.48
C GLY A 383 -5.64 17.66 -15.29
N THR A 384 -6.02 17.97 -14.03
CA THR A 384 -7.01 19.02 -13.75
C THR A 384 -6.49 20.41 -14.15
N SER A 385 -5.20 20.70 -13.97
CA SER A 385 -4.61 22.00 -14.34
C SER A 385 -4.54 22.21 -15.86
N VAL A 386 -4.40 21.14 -16.63
CA VAL A 386 -4.39 21.20 -18.10
C VAL A 386 -5.79 21.00 -18.72
N GLY A 387 -6.85 21.19 -17.93
CA GLY A 387 -8.24 21.27 -18.39
C GLY A 387 -8.92 19.94 -18.67
N MET A 388 -8.39 18.80 -18.21
CA MET A 388 -8.97 17.49 -18.50
C MET A 388 -10.39 17.32 -17.95
N LEU A 389 -10.72 17.95 -16.81
CA LEU A 389 -12.07 18.00 -16.22
C LEU A 389 -12.76 19.35 -16.47
N GLY A 390 -12.49 20.01 -17.60
CA GLY A 390 -13.04 21.31 -17.95
C GLY A 390 -14.53 21.25 -18.34
N SER A 391 -14.97 20.22 -19.06
CA SER A 391 -16.35 20.09 -19.50
C SER A 391 -17.28 19.58 -18.40
N ARG A 392 -18.58 19.94 -18.48
CA ARG A 392 -19.60 19.43 -17.54
C ARG A 392 -19.76 17.91 -17.65
N LEU A 393 -19.69 17.38 -18.87
CA LEU A 393 -19.79 15.95 -19.13
C LEU A 393 -18.63 15.19 -18.49
N ALA A 394 -17.37 15.64 -18.70
CA ALA A 394 -16.21 14.99 -18.09
C ALA A 394 -16.30 14.96 -16.56
N ARG A 395 -16.75 16.06 -15.95
CA ARG A 395 -16.97 16.11 -14.49
C ARG A 395 -18.08 15.18 -14.02
N ALA A 396 -19.19 15.09 -14.76
CA ALA A 396 -20.31 14.19 -14.42
C ALA A 396 -19.89 12.71 -14.50
N VAL A 397 -19.19 12.33 -15.57
CA VAL A 397 -18.66 10.96 -15.74
C VAL A 397 -17.64 10.64 -14.64
N PHE A 398 -16.70 11.56 -14.36
CA PHE A 398 -15.75 11.39 -13.26
C PHE A 398 -16.45 11.22 -11.90
N ALA A 399 -17.46 12.04 -11.60
CA ALA A 399 -18.21 11.98 -10.35
C ALA A 399 -18.98 10.67 -10.20
N LEU A 400 -19.60 10.17 -11.27
CA LEU A 400 -20.29 8.89 -11.26
C LEU A 400 -19.34 7.73 -10.99
N MET A 401 -18.21 7.69 -11.69
CA MET A 401 -17.17 6.68 -11.50
C MET A 401 -16.56 6.74 -10.09
N ALA A 402 -16.33 7.95 -9.56
CA ALA A 402 -15.83 8.17 -8.21
C ALA A 402 -16.82 7.74 -7.14
N ALA A 403 -18.12 8.01 -7.34
CA ALA A 403 -19.17 7.57 -6.43
C ALA A 403 -19.27 6.04 -6.38
N TRP A 404 -19.15 5.36 -7.52
CA TRP A 404 -19.08 3.89 -7.59
C TRP A 404 -17.94 3.35 -6.73
N SER A 405 -16.72 3.85 -6.94
CA SER A 405 -15.53 3.41 -6.17
C SER A 405 -15.71 3.69 -4.68
N PHE A 406 -16.20 4.88 -4.33
CA PHE A 406 -16.46 5.25 -2.94
C PHE A 406 -17.40 4.25 -2.26
N VAL A 407 -18.53 3.93 -2.88
CA VAL A 407 -19.51 2.96 -2.35
C VAL A 407 -18.86 1.60 -2.14
N LEU A 408 -18.11 1.11 -3.13
CA LEU A 408 -17.47 -0.20 -3.04
C LEU A 408 -16.43 -0.27 -1.90
N PHE A 409 -15.53 0.69 -1.82
CA PHE A 409 -14.47 0.66 -0.82
C PHE A 409 -15.00 0.97 0.58
N GLN A 410 -16.06 1.78 0.73
CA GLN A 410 -16.70 1.95 2.04
C GLN A 410 -17.47 0.68 2.45
N ALA A 411 -18.23 0.05 1.56
CA ALA A 411 -18.89 -1.22 1.88
C ALA A 411 -17.86 -2.28 2.29
N ALA A 412 -16.76 -2.42 1.55
CA ALA A 412 -15.71 -3.37 1.89
C ALA A 412 -14.99 -3.05 3.20
N ALA A 413 -14.74 -1.78 3.49
CA ALA A 413 -14.09 -1.39 4.74
C ALA A 413 -14.86 -1.82 5.99
N PHE A 414 -16.17 -1.92 5.93
CA PHE A 414 -17.02 -2.29 7.05
C PHE A 414 -17.55 -3.72 7.02
N LEU A 415 -17.60 -4.36 5.84
CA LEU A 415 -18.35 -5.60 5.65
C LEU A 415 -17.54 -6.74 5.00
N TYR A 416 -16.34 -6.46 4.47
CA TYR A 416 -15.52 -7.49 3.84
C TYR A 416 -14.94 -8.46 4.87
N ASP A 417 -15.29 -9.75 4.73
CA ASP A 417 -14.98 -10.83 5.67
C ASP A 417 -14.15 -11.97 5.05
N LYS A 418 -13.67 -11.82 3.81
CA LYS A 418 -12.97 -12.83 3.00
C LYS A 418 -13.77 -14.09 2.65
N SER A 419 -15.04 -14.20 3.06
CA SER A 419 -15.86 -15.40 2.80
C SER A 419 -15.95 -15.70 1.30
N TRP A 420 -16.14 -14.68 0.48
CA TRP A 420 -16.15 -14.85 -0.97
C TRP A 420 -14.82 -15.37 -1.52
N ASP A 421 -13.68 -14.95 -0.99
CA ASP A 421 -12.36 -15.37 -1.46
C ASP A 421 -12.02 -16.83 -1.08
N THR A 422 -12.68 -17.37 -0.06
CA THR A 422 -12.39 -18.69 0.49
C THR A 422 -13.45 -19.73 0.13
N PHE A 423 -14.69 -19.34 -0.07
CA PHE A 423 -15.82 -20.26 -0.26
C PHE A 423 -16.62 -19.92 -1.54
N PRO A 424 -17.18 -20.91 -2.28
CA PRO A 424 -16.99 -22.35 -2.13
C PRO A 424 -15.62 -22.84 -2.58
N VAL A 425 -14.86 -22.02 -3.32
CA VAL A 425 -13.51 -22.30 -3.80
C VAL A 425 -12.59 -21.16 -3.38
N ASN A 426 -11.44 -21.50 -2.81
CA ASN A 426 -10.43 -20.52 -2.45
C ASN A 426 -9.75 -19.96 -3.71
N VAL A 427 -9.67 -18.64 -3.84
CA VAL A 427 -9.07 -17.96 -5.01
C VAL A 427 -7.58 -18.28 -5.17
N ASN A 428 -6.90 -18.73 -4.12
CA ASN A 428 -5.49 -19.15 -4.21
C ASN A 428 -5.37 -20.54 -4.81
N ASP A 429 -6.40 -21.39 -4.71
CA ASP A 429 -6.42 -22.73 -5.27
C ASP A 429 -6.97 -22.73 -6.71
N ASP A 430 -7.97 -21.88 -6.96
CA ASP A 430 -8.54 -21.68 -8.30
C ASP A 430 -8.79 -20.19 -8.60
N PRO A 431 -7.81 -19.51 -9.22
CA PRO A 431 -7.96 -18.10 -9.58
C PRO A 431 -8.92 -17.84 -10.74
N SER A 432 -9.47 -18.88 -11.40
CA SER A 432 -10.48 -18.72 -12.47
C SER A 432 -11.75 -18.03 -11.96
N LYS A 433 -12.08 -18.20 -10.67
CA LYS A 433 -13.16 -17.51 -9.98
C LYS A 433 -13.09 -15.99 -10.12
N LEU A 434 -11.88 -15.44 -10.20
CA LEU A 434 -11.64 -13.98 -10.32
C LEU A 434 -12.16 -13.39 -11.64
N PHE A 435 -12.46 -14.23 -12.63
CA PHE A 435 -12.97 -13.83 -13.95
C PHE A 435 -14.48 -14.01 -14.10
N ASN A 436 -15.16 -14.48 -13.06
CA ASN A 436 -16.60 -14.74 -13.08
C ASN A 436 -17.41 -13.43 -12.90
N TRP A 437 -18.00 -12.94 -13.98
CA TRP A 437 -18.86 -11.74 -13.97
C TRP A 437 -20.24 -11.98 -13.35
N SER A 438 -20.71 -13.24 -13.24
CA SER A 438 -22.02 -13.53 -12.62
C SER A 438 -21.96 -13.50 -11.10
N ASP A 439 -20.75 -13.68 -10.49
CA ASP A 439 -20.56 -13.63 -9.04
C ASP A 439 -19.22 -12.93 -8.71
N PRO A 440 -19.10 -11.61 -8.96
CA PRO A 440 -17.88 -10.87 -8.65
C PRO A 440 -17.79 -10.54 -7.15
N GLN A 441 -16.56 -10.40 -6.65
CA GLN A 441 -16.28 -10.07 -5.24
C GLN A 441 -17.02 -8.82 -4.75
N TRP A 442 -17.06 -7.75 -5.55
CA TRP A 442 -17.74 -6.52 -5.17
C TRP A 442 -19.25 -6.71 -4.96
N LEU A 443 -19.89 -7.57 -5.76
CA LEU A 443 -21.32 -7.88 -5.60
C LEU A 443 -21.56 -8.66 -4.31
N ALA A 444 -20.67 -9.61 -3.97
CA ALA A 444 -20.75 -10.34 -2.71
C ALA A 444 -20.71 -9.39 -1.50
N VAL A 445 -19.78 -8.42 -1.50
CA VAL A 445 -19.70 -7.40 -0.44
C VAL A 445 -20.94 -6.50 -0.41
N LEU A 446 -21.47 -6.06 -1.55
CA LEU A 446 -22.69 -5.26 -1.57
C LEU A 446 -23.93 -6.01 -1.06
N ARG A 447 -23.98 -7.33 -1.24
CA ARG A 447 -25.05 -8.19 -0.67
C ARG A 447 -25.03 -8.24 0.85
N LEU A 448 -23.89 -7.93 1.49
CA LEU A 448 -23.79 -7.84 2.95
C LEU A 448 -24.33 -6.54 3.53
N VAL A 449 -24.56 -5.50 2.72
CA VAL A 449 -25.04 -4.19 3.23
C VAL A 449 -26.33 -4.28 4.03
N PRO A 450 -27.36 -5.07 3.62
CA PRO A 450 -28.58 -5.22 4.43
C PRO A 450 -28.38 -5.95 5.78
N THR A 451 -27.27 -6.67 5.95
CA THR A 451 -26.94 -7.41 7.17
C THR A 451 -25.92 -6.68 8.04
N ALA A 452 -25.62 -5.41 7.72
CA ALA A 452 -24.68 -4.60 8.48
C ALA A 452 -25.11 -4.52 9.96
N ASP A 453 -24.19 -4.84 10.84
CA ASP A 453 -24.40 -4.74 12.28
C ASP A 453 -24.35 -3.29 12.79
N GLU A 454 -24.70 -3.07 14.04
CA GLU A 454 -24.69 -1.75 14.67
C GLU A 454 -23.33 -1.08 14.64
N ARG A 455 -22.23 -1.85 14.66
CA ARG A 455 -20.85 -1.34 14.63
C ARG A 455 -20.48 -0.83 13.25
N ALA A 456 -20.81 -1.59 12.20
CA ALA A 456 -20.61 -1.16 10.82
C ALA A 456 -21.40 0.13 10.54
N ILE A 457 -22.64 0.20 11.02
CA ILE A 457 -23.50 1.39 10.89
C ILE A 457 -22.89 2.57 11.67
N ALA A 458 -22.51 2.38 12.93
CA ALA A 458 -21.88 3.43 13.74
C ALA A 458 -20.58 3.93 13.15
N GLY A 459 -19.72 3.01 12.65
CA GLY A 459 -18.45 3.35 11.99
C GLY A 459 -18.69 4.13 10.69
N ALA A 460 -19.67 3.74 9.89
CA ALA A 460 -20.06 4.46 8.67
C ALA A 460 -20.61 5.86 9.00
N ALA A 461 -21.44 5.99 10.03
CA ALA A 461 -21.97 7.28 10.49
C ALA A 461 -20.86 8.19 11.01
N LEU A 462 -19.91 7.66 11.80
CA LEU A 462 -18.73 8.39 12.26
C LEU A 462 -17.88 8.85 11.06
N SER A 463 -17.65 7.98 10.08
CA SER A 463 -16.90 8.34 8.86
C SER A 463 -17.58 9.47 8.08
N ALA A 464 -18.89 9.42 7.94
CA ALA A 464 -19.67 10.48 7.28
C ALA A 464 -19.57 11.81 8.03
N LEU A 465 -19.66 11.78 9.37
CA LEU A 465 -19.52 12.99 10.21
C LEU A 465 -18.12 13.61 10.07
N VAL A 466 -17.07 12.78 10.17
CA VAL A 466 -15.69 13.26 10.07
C VAL A 466 -15.40 13.80 8.66
N LEU A 467 -15.93 13.17 7.63
CA LEU A 467 -15.83 13.66 6.26
C LEU A 467 -16.49 15.03 6.09
N LEU A 468 -17.70 15.22 6.65
CA LEU A 468 -18.38 16.51 6.64
C LEU A 468 -17.58 17.58 7.38
N LEU A 469 -16.98 17.24 8.51
CA LEU A 469 -16.11 18.17 9.25
C LEU A 469 -14.88 18.57 8.45
N LEU A 470 -14.22 17.62 7.80
CA LEU A 470 -13.05 17.86 6.95
C LEU A 470 -13.40 18.79 5.77
N VAL A 471 -14.51 18.49 5.08
CA VAL A 471 -15.00 19.33 3.97
C VAL A 471 -15.35 20.75 4.45
N ARG A 472 -16.04 20.90 5.57
CA ARG A 472 -16.37 22.22 6.15
C ARG A 472 -15.12 23.01 6.50
N LEU A 473 -14.12 22.36 7.09
CA LEU A 473 -12.84 22.98 7.47
C LEU A 473 -12.13 23.56 6.23
N GLU A 474 -12.10 22.81 5.14
CA GLU A 474 -11.46 23.25 3.90
C GLU A 474 -12.25 24.36 3.19
N LEU A 475 -13.56 24.27 3.14
CA LEU A 475 -14.40 25.30 2.53
C LEU A 475 -14.30 26.63 3.29
N ARG A 476 -14.23 26.61 4.62
CA ARG A 476 -13.99 27.83 5.43
C ARG A 476 -12.60 28.42 5.18
N ALA A 477 -11.58 27.57 5.09
CA ALA A 477 -10.22 28.01 4.81
C ALA A 477 -10.11 28.68 3.40
N TYR A 478 -10.86 28.16 2.43
CA TYR A 478 -10.91 28.71 1.08
C TYR A 478 -11.57 30.12 1.05
N ARG A 479 -12.75 30.26 1.65
CA ARG A 479 -13.44 31.55 1.74
C ARG A 479 -12.61 32.63 2.43
N GLY A 480 -11.90 32.28 3.51
CA GLY A 480 -11.00 33.19 4.21
C GLY A 480 -9.83 33.68 3.34
N SER A 481 -9.32 32.85 2.42
CA SER A 481 -8.24 33.23 1.51
C SER A 481 -8.73 34.10 0.34
N GLU A 482 -9.97 33.90 -0.16
CA GLU A 482 -10.56 34.78 -1.19
C GLU A 482 -10.83 36.20 -0.63
N LEU A 483 -11.35 36.32 0.59
CA LEU A 483 -11.56 37.62 1.23
C LEU A 483 -10.24 38.34 1.50
N ALA A 484 -9.19 37.62 1.91
CA ALA A 484 -7.86 38.22 2.16
C ALA A 484 -7.13 38.63 0.86
N SER A 485 -7.52 38.15 -0.30
CA SER A 485 -6.96 38.55 -1.60
C SER A 485 -7.70 39.72 -2.26
N GLN A 486 -8.84 40.14 -1.70
CA GLN A 486 -9.65 41.26 -2.18
C GLN A 486 -9.43 42.54 -1.37
N VAL A 487 -8.67 42.46 -0.28
CA VAL A 487 -8.18 43.56 0.54
C VAL A 487 -6.69 43.82 0.24
#